data_749781c0f934d0b5be7271aaaa2ed081
#
_entry.id   749781c0f934d0b5be7271aaaa2ed081
#
_cell.length_a   1.000
_cell.length_b   1.000
_cell.length_c   1.000
_cell.angle_alpha   90.00
_cell.angle_beta   90.00
_cell.angle_gamma   90.00
#
_symmetry.space_group_name_H-M   'P 1'
#
loop_
_entity.id
_entity.type
_entity.pdbx_description
1 polymer ?
#
loop_
_entity_poly.entity_id
_entity_poly.type
_entity_poly.pdbx_seq_one_letter_code
_entity_poly.pdbx_strand_id
1 'polypeptide(L)'
;MMSKYSKTFWVLSGLVLLGLGFSPLLNSEATARDKQSNAASKADVTTAPLYGFRLPDIDGHPVDLKTFKGKVLLIVNTASMCGNTPQYADLQEMYERYQERGFEILAFPANDFGQQEPGTNQEIKGFCYTKYSISFPLFSKISVVGKDKHPLYRYLTEQSAFPGRVTWNFQKYLVDRSGHVIGKYDPGMNPLSSTIVADLEKALAAS
;
A
#
# COMPACT_ATOMS: atom_id res chain seq x y z
N MET A 1 16.93 -37.37 -48.90
CA MET A 1 17.26 -36.73 -50.20
C MET A 1 17.61 -35.31 -49.87
N MET A 2 18.87 -34.94 -49.63
CA MET A 2 19.86 -34.48 -50.65
C MET A 2 19.28 -33.32 -51.46
N SER A 3 19.80 -32.10 -51.42
CA SER A 3 21.05 -31.65 -52.04
C SER A 3 21.16 -30.14 -51.77
N LYS A 4 22.18 -29.60 -51.24
CA LYS A 4 23.52 -29.22 -51.76
C LYS A 4 23.60 -27.82 -52.38
N TYR A 5 24.58 -27.06 -51.82
CA TYR A 5 25.55 -26.12 -52.42
C TYR A 5 24.99 -24.77 -52.98
N SER A 6 25.65 -23.65 -52.84
CA SER A 6 27.05 -23.38 -53.14
C SER A 6 27.50 -22.01 -52.63
N LYS A 7 28.74 -21.97 -52.25
CA LYS A 7 29.59 -20.78 -51.96
C LYS A 7 29.83 -19.98 -53.26
N THR A 8 30.09 -18.69 -53.12
CA THR A 8 31.22 -18.10 -53.90
C THR A 8 31.71 -16.81 -53.24
N PHE A 9 32.96 -16.78 -52.96
CA PHE A 9 33.93 -15.76 -52.69
C PHE A 9 34.00 -14.74 -53.82
N TRP A 10 34.39 -13.47 -53.56
CA TRP A 10 35.47 -12.74 -54.21
C TRP A 10 35.93 -11.55 -53.39
N VAL A 11 37.14 -11.36 -53.46
CA VAL A 11 38.21 -10.70 -52.71
C VAL A 11 38.72 -9.50 -53.48
N LEU A 12 39.36 -8.57 -52.73
CA LEU A 12 40.39 -7.59 -53.16
C LEU A 12 39.88 -6.34 -53.95
N SER A 13 40.33 -5.17 -53.76
CA SER A 13 41.64 -4.56 -53.48
C SER A 13 41.40 -3.06 -53.45
N GLY A 14 41.92 -2.28 -52.68
CA GLY A 14 43.21 -1.64 -52.62
C GLY A 14 43.09 -0.17 -52.39
N LEU A 15 43.77 0.28 -51.44
CA LEU A 15 44.83 1.29 -51.32
C LEU A 15 44.50 2.75 -51.73
N VAL A 16 44.75 3.67 -50.86
CA VAL A 16 45.79 4.70 -50.80
C VAL A 16 45.36 5.99 -50.05
N LEU A 17 46.01 6.23 -48.97
CA LEU A 17 46.46 7.42 -48.31
C LEU A 17 46.16 8.81 -48.98
N LEU A 18 45.70 9.74 -48.14
CA LEU A 18 46.38 10.99 -47.86
C LEU A 18 45.63 11.75 -46.80
N GLY A 19 46.30 12.01 -45.74
CA GLY A 19 46.06 12.77 -44.62
C GLY A 19 45.94 14.27 -44.87
N LEU A 20 45.25 14.90 -43.97
CA LEU A 20 45.51 16.23 -43.48
C LEU A 20 44.67 16.45 -42.22
N GLY A 21 45.32 16.93 -41.22
CA GLY A 21 44.87 17.08 -39.89
C GLY A 21 43.65 17.96 -39.69
N PHE A 22 42.87 17.58 -38.75
CA PHE A 22 41.91 18.50 -38.13
C PHE A 22 41.96 18.32 -36.61
N SER A 23 42.25 19.44 -35.96
CA SER A 23 42.29 19.62 -34.50
C SER A 23 40.98 19.16 -33.85
N PRO A 24 41.01 18.66 -32.60
CA PRO A 24 39.83 18.36 -31.86
C PRO A 24 39.22 19.63 -31.29
N LEU A 25 38.10 20.06 -31.82
CA LEU A 25 37.23 20.98 -31.13
C LEU A 25 36.48 20.15 -30.07
N LEU A 26 36.84 20.46 -28.85
CA LEU A 26 36.24 20.01 -27.62
C LEU A 26 34.74 20.29 -27.63
N ASN A 27 33.92 19.24 -27.70
CA ASN A 27 32.51 19.32 -27.37
C ASN A 27 32.35 19.33 -25.83
N SER A 28 32.21 20.52 -25.30
CA SER A 28 31.91 20.80 -23.90
C SER A 28 30.40 20.67 -23.58
N GLU A 29 29.64 19.83 -24.30
CA GLU A 29 28.19 19.66 -24.06
C GLU A 29 27.80 18.35 -23.39
N ALA A 30 28.76 17.50 -23.00
CA ALA A 30 28.48 16.24 -22.35
C ALA A 30 28.39 16.30 -20.80
N THR A 31 28.69 17.47 -20.19
CA THR A 31 28.77 17.60 -18.73
C THR A 31 27.56 18.23 -18.06
N ALA A 32 26.53 18.60 -18.82
CA ALA A 32 25.33 19.24 -18.27
C ALA A 32 24.14 18.24 -18.06
N ARG A 33 24.22 17.02 -18.57
CA ARG A 33 23.13 16.02 -18.45
C ARG A 33 23.27 15.07 -17.27
N ASP A 34 24.44 14.95 -16.67
CA ASP A 34 24.66 14.03 -15.52
C ASP A 34 24.42 14.67 -14.15
N LYS A 35 24.09 15.96 -14.08
CA LYS A 35 23.75 16.63 -12.81
C LYS A 35 22.26 16.73 -12.52
N GLN A 36 21.39 16.23 -13.39
CA GLN A 36 19.94 16.38 -13.25
C GLN A 36 19.23 15.09 -12.84
N SER A 37 19.94 13.99 -12.60
CA SER A 37 19.35 12.72 -12.14
C SER A 37 19.54 12.43 -10.65
N ASN A 38 20.17 13.33 -9.89
CA ASN A 38 20.43 13.12 -8.45
C ASN A 38 19.69 14.10 -7.53
N ALA A 39 18.62 14.71 -8.04
CA ALA A 39 17.59 15.32 -7.21
C ALA A 39 16.46 14.30 -6.95
N ALA A 40 16.82 13.07 -6.57
CA ALA A 40 15.92 12.24 -5.79
C ALA A 40 15.64 13.04 -4.52
N SER A 41 14.42 13.58 -4.44
CA SER A 41 13.94 14.40 -3.35
C SER A 41 14.39 13.79 -2.03
N LYS A 42 15.06 14.56 -1.19
CA LYS A 42 15.09 14.31 0.25
C LYS A 42 13.62 14.23 0.66
N ALA A 43 13.06 13.01 0.71
CA ALA A 43 11.78 12.76 1.31
C ALA A 43 11.88 13.38 2.71
N ASP A 44 10.95 14.26 3.01
CA ASP A 44 10.82 14.87 4.31
C ASP A 44 10.78 13.75 5.36
N VAL A 45 11.86 13.59 6.11
CA VAL A 45 12.08 12.53 7.10
C VAL A 45 11.07 12.63 8.26
N THR A 46 10.22 13.66 8.26
CA THR A 46 9.24 13.94 9.31
C THR A 46 7.83 13.43 9.03
N THR A 47 7.54 12.94 7.82
CA THR A 47 6.21 12.41 7.50
C THR A 47 6.22 10.89 7.56
N ALA A 48 5.41 10.30 8.44
CA ALA A 48 5.29 8.84 8.52
C ALA A 48 4.93 8.24 7.15
N PRO A 49 5.53 7.11 6.77
CA PRO A 49 5.29 6.49 5.46
C PRO A 49 3.82 6.23 5.15
N LEU A 50 2.98 6.03 6.18
CA LEU A 50 1.53 5.84 6.04
C LEU A 50 0.86 6.96 5.23
N TYR A 51 1.26 8.21 5.44
CA TYR A 51 0.65 9.36 4.78
C TYR A 51 1.11 9.58 3.34
N GLY A 52 2.00 8.72 2.82
CA GLY A 52 2.38 8.67 1.41
C GLY A 52 1.44 7.84 0.54
N PHE A 53 0.50 7.10 1.13
CA PHE A 53 -0.41 6.24 0.36
C PHE A 53 -1.66 6.98 -0.09
N ARG A 54 -2.10 6.64 -1.30
CA ARG A 54 -3.38 7.05 -1.88
C ARG A 54 -4.07 5.80 -2.42
N LEU A 55 -5.30 5.54 -1.97
CA LEU A 55 -6.07 4.37 -2.35
C LEU A 55 -7.50 4.79 -2.73
N PRO A 56 -8.17 4.03 -3.61
CA PRO A 56 -9.58 4.25 -3.88
C PRO A 56 -10.45 3.81 -2.68
N ASP A 57 -11.46 4.59 -2.34
CA ASP A 57 -12.56 4.16 -1.48
C ASP A 57 -13.37 3.04 -2.14
N ILE A 58 -14.41 2.56 -1.46
CA ILE A 58 -15.26 1.48 -1.98
C ILE A 58 -16.02 1.88 -3.26
N ASP A 59 -16.20 3.16 -3.52
CA ASP A 59 -16.85 3.71 -4.72
C ASP A 59 -15.82 4.02 -5.83
N GLY A 60 -14.53 3.81 -5.58
CA GLY A 60 -13.45 4.05 -6.53
C GLY A 60 -12.90 5.48 -6.52
N HIS A 61 -13.35 6.36 -5.62
CA HIS A 61 -12.83 7.71 -5.50
C HIS A 61 -11.47 7.68 -4.78
N PRO A 62 -10.46 8.40 -5.30
CA PRO A 62 -9.14 8.40 -4.72
C PRO A 62 -9.11 9.14 -3.38
N VAL A 63 -8.67 8.46 -2.33
CA VAL A 63 -8.49 9.00 -0.97
C VAL A 63 -6.99 9.05 -0.65
N ASP A 64 -6.49 10.22 -0.31
CA ASP A 64 -5.12 10.42 0.19
C ASP A 64 -5.11 10.17 1.71
N LEU A 65 -4.30 9.24 2.21
CA LEU A 65 -4.25 8.95 3.64
C LEU A 65 -3.75 10.13 4.48
N LYS A 66 -3.19 11.17 3.86
CA LYS A 66 -2.89 12.44 4.54
C LYS A 66 -4.13 13.10 5.15
N THR A 67 -5.31 12.86 4.61
CA THR A 67 -6.57 13.42 5.14
C THR A 67 -6.87 12.95 6.55
N PHE A 68 -6.27 11.85 6.98
CA PHE A 68 -6.41 11.29 8.32
C PHE A 68 -5.28 11.73 9.30
N LYS A 69 -4.35 12.60 8.86
CA LYS A 69 -3.27 13.07 9.72
C LYS A 69 -3.83 13.75 10.99
N GLY A 70 -3.27 13.42 12.14
CA GLY A 70 -3.74 13.92 13.44
C GLY A 70 -4.84 13.08 14.07
N LYS A 71 -5.37 12.06 13.36
CA LYS A 71 -6.29 11.07 13.95
C LYS A 71 -5.53 9.81 14.39
N VAL A 72 -6.05 9.12 15.40
CA VAL A 72 -5.68 7.73 15.72
C VAL A 72 -6.46 6.83 14.78
N LEU A 73 -5.76 5.87 14.12
CA LEU A 73 -6.39 5.02 13.11
C LEU A 73 -6.38 3.55 13.54
N LEU A 74 -7.45 2.83 13.21
CA LEU A 74 -7.47 1.37 13.23
C LEU A 74 -7.58 0.87 11.78
N ILE A 75 -6.50 0.30 11.26
CA ILE A 75 -6.47 -0.31 9.92
C ILE A 75 -6.80 -1.78 10.06
N VAL A 76 -7.79 -2.26 9.29
CA VAL A 76 -8.27 -3.64 9.37
C VAL A 76 -8.56 -4.22 7.99
N ASN A 77 -8.10 -5.45 7.71
CA ASN A 77 -8.52 -6.19 6.53
C ASN A 77 -9.78 -7.01 6.84
N THR A 78 -10.78 -6.93 5.99
CA THR A 78 -12.11 -7.45 6.26
C THR A 78 -12.58 -8.46 5.20
N ALA A 79 -13.60 -9.25 5.56
CA ALA A 79 -14.27 -10.17 4.65
C ALA A 79 -15.72 -10.43 5.09
N SER A 80 -16.63 -10.60 4.11
CA SER A 80 -18.07 -10.75 4.33
C SER A 80 -18.48 -12.17 4.73
N MET A 81 -17.66 -13.20 4.44
CA MET A 81 -17.99 -14.62 4.62
C MET A 81 -17.06 -15.32 5.61
N CYS A 82 -16.52 -14.60 6.58
CA CYS A 82 -15.58 -15.10 7.58
C CYS A 82 -16.29 -15.36 8.92
N GLY A 83 -15.77 -16.30 9.72
CA GLY A 83 -16.21 -16.47 11.10
C GLY A 83 -16.02 -15.21 11.96
N ASN A 84 -15.08 -14.35 11.59
CA ASN A 84 -14.82 -13.06 12.25
C ASN A 84 -15.72 -11.91 11.75
N THR A 85 -16.56 -12.12 10.73
CA THR A 85 -17.41 -11.06 10.14
C THR A 85 -18.30 -10.34 11.16
N PRO A 86 -18.81 -11.00 12.23
CA PRO A 86 -19.55 -10.30 13.30
C PRO A 86 -18.79 -9.14 13.96
N GLN A 87 -17.46 -9.11 13.88
CA GLN A 87 -16.65 -7.99 14.38
C GLN A 87 -16.96 -6.64 13.70
N TYR A 88 -17.65 -6.62 12.56
CA TYR A 88 -18.13 -5.36 11.98
C TYR A 88 -19.04 -4.58 12.93
N ALA A 89 -19.87 -5.29 13.72
CA ALA A 89 -20.71 -4.64 14.73
C ALA A 89 -19.87 -4.01 15.84
N ASP A 90 -18.85 -4.72 16.34
CA ASP A 90 -17.96 -4.22 17.38
C ASP A 90 -17.08 -3.06 16.86
N LEU A 91 -16.66 -3.10 15.59
CA LEU A 91 -15.93 -2.01 14.93
C LEU A 91 -16.82 -0.76 14.81
N GLN A 92 -18.10 -0.94 14.43
CA GLN A 92 -19.04 0.17 14.35
C GLN A 92 -19.29 0.80 15.72
N GLU A 93 -19.50 -0.02 16.75
CA GLU A 93 -19.65 0.46 18.13
C GLU A 93 -18.40 1.21 18.59
N MET A 94 -17.21 0.70 18.31
CA MET A 94 -15.96 1.39 18.63
C MET A 94 -15.88 2.73 17.90
N TYR A 95 -16.22 2.77 16.60
CA TYR A 95 -16.22 3.98 15.81
C TYR A 95 -17.16 5.04 16.40
N GLU A 96 -18.40 4.68 16.71
CA GLU A 96 -19.39 5.58 17.32
C GLU A 96 -18.91 6.17 18.66
N ARG A 97 -18.22 5.38 19.47
CA ARG A 97 -17.70 5.83 20.77
C ARG A 97 -16.55 6.82 20.66
N TYR A 98 -15.72 6.72 19.61
CA TYR A 98 -14.43 7.38 19.59
C TYR A 98 -14.22 8.38 18.44
N GLN A 99 -15.04 8.39 17.39
CA GLN A 99 -14.88 9.25 16.22
C GLN A 99 -14.76 10.74 16.59
N GLU A 100 -15.58 11.22 17.50
CA GLU A 100 -15.56 12.61 17.96
C GLU A 100 -14.29 13.00 18.74
N ARG A 101 -13.53 12.00 19.17
CA ARG A 101 -12.24 12.17 19.87
C ARG A 101 -11.05 12.11 18.92
N GLY A 102 -11.30 12.08 17.60
CA GLY A 102 -10.27 12.01 16.57
C GLY A 102 -9.78 10.59 16.30
N PHE A 103 -10.67 9.61 16.37
CA PHE A 103 -10.44 8.24 15.94
C PHE A 103 -11.03 7.98 14.55
N GLU A 104 -10.42 7.07 13.80
CA GLU A 104 -10.94 6.64 12.51
C GLU A 104 -10.65 5.16 12.27
N ILE A 105 -11.56 4.46 11.56
CA ILE A 105 -11.36 3.08 11.11
C ILE A 105 -11.19 3.09 9.60
N LEU A 106 -10.13 2.44 9.10
CA LEU A 106 -9.88 2.26 7.67
C LEU A 106 -10.01 0.77 7.35
N ALA A 107 -11.13 0.37 6.77
CA ALA A 107 -11.42 -1.03 6.45
C ALA A 107 -11.08 -1.35 5.00
N PHE A 108 -10.31 -2.42 4.81
CA PHE A 108 -9.83 -2.90 3.51
C PHE A 108 -10.34 -4.32 3.25
N PRO A 109 -11.40 -4.50 2.43
CA PRO A 109 -11.83 -5.83 2.01
C PRO A 109 -10.70 -6.59 1.32
N ALA A 110 -10.55 -7.89 1.63
CA ALA A 110 -9.49 -8.73 1.08
C ALA A 110 -9.96 -10.17 0.88
N ASN A 111 -9.74 -10.73 -0.31
CA ASN A 111 -10.17 -12.08 -0.67
C ASN A 111 -9.06 -13.14 -0.50
N ASP A 112 -7.98 -12.80 0.21
CA ASP A 112 -6.77 -13.64 0.28
C ASP A 112 -6.92 -14.85 1.22
N PHE A 113 -7.88 -14.84 2.12
CA PHE A 113 -8.07 -15.90 3.10
C PHE A 113 -9.36 -16.67 2.85
N GLY A 114 -9.21 -17.91 2.39
CA GLY A 114 -10.33 -18.80 2.14
C GLY A 114 -11.34 -18.31 1.11
N GLN A 115 -10.98 -17.35 0.28
CA GLN A 115 -11.85 -16.68 -0.71
C GLN A 115 -13.15 -16.14 -0.07
N GLN A 116 -13.03 -15.58 1.14
CA GLN A 116 -14.17 -15.14 1.95
C GLN A 116 -14.64 -13.72 1.65
N GLU A 117 -14.09 -13.07 0.61
CA GLU A 117 -14.55 -11.76 0.09
C GLU A 117 -14.67 -11.79 -1.44
N PRO A 118 -15.49 -12.69 -2.04
CA PRO A 118 -15.58 -12.86 -3.49
C PRO A 118 -16.30 -11.69 -4.19
N GLY A 119 -17.16 -10.95 -3.48
CA GLY A 119 -18.02 -9.90 -4.02
C GLY A 119 -17.26 -8.77 -4.70
N THR A 120 -17.95 -8.03 -5.55
CA THR A 120 -17.52 -6.73 -6.08
C THR A 120 -17.51 -5.68 -4.98
N ASN A 121 -16.83 -4.55 -5.19
CA ASN A 121 -16.86 -3.44 -4.23
C ASN A 121 -18.29 -2.99 -3.91
N GLN A 122 -19.20 -2.95 -4.90
CA GLN A 122 -20.60 -2.58 -4.71
C GLN A 122 -21.36 -3.58 -3.84
N GLU A 123 -21.15 -4.88 -4.04
CA GLU A 123 -21.77 -5.93 -3.21
C GLU A 123 -21.25 -5.87 -1.78
N ILE A 124 -19.94 -5.69 -1.59
CA ILE A 124 -19.32 -5.52 -0.28
C ILE A 124 -19.89 -4.29 0.44
N LYS A 125 -19.98 -3.15 -0.26
CA LYS A 125 -20.59 -1.93 0.27
C LYS A 125 -22.03 -2.18 0.73
N GLY A 126 -22.84 -2.79 -0.14
CA GLY A 126 -24.22 -3.13 0.16
C GLY A 126 -24.34 -4.02 1.41
N PHE A 127 -23.52 -5.06 1.49
CA PHE A 127 -23.45 -5.95 2.65
C PHE A 127 -23.10 -5.20 3.94
N CYS A 128 -22.03 -4.43 3.94
CA CYS A 128 -21.55 -3.71 5.12
C CYS A 128 -22.58 -2.69 5.63
N TYR A 129 -23.17 -1.91 4.73
CA TYR A 129 -24.14 -0.88 5.11
C TYR A 129 -25.48 -1.47 5.53
N THR A 130 -25.99 -2.48 4.81
CA THR A 130 -27.30 -3.04 5.11
C THR A 130 -27.28 -3.91 6.36
N LYS A 131 -26.23 -4.72 6.54
CA LYS A 131 -26.18 -5.69 7.63
C LYS A 131 -25.60 -5.13 8.92
N TYR A 132 -24.63 -4.21 8.82
CA TYR A 132 -23.90 -3.70 9.99
C TYR A 132 -24.01 -2.19 10.18
N SER A 133 -24.68 -1.49 9.25
CA SER A 133 -24.85 -0.04 9.30
C SER A 133 -23.54 0.71 9.49
N ILE A 134 -22.43 0.20 8.92
CA ILE A 134 -21.12 0.82 9.10
C ILE A 134 -21.12 2.25 8.56
N SER A 135 -20.44 3.15 9.27
CA SER A 135 -20.29 4.54 8.87
C SER A 135 -18.84 5.01 8.78
N PHE A 136 -17.90 4.14 9.12
CA PHE A 136 -16.46 4.40 8.96
C PHE A 136 -16.00 4.16 7.51
N PRO A 137 -14.85 4.74 7.09
CA PRO A 137 -14.26 4.57 5.77
C PRO A 137 -14.05 3.12 5.35
N LEU A 138 -14.66 2.75 4.21
CA LEU A 138 -14.49 1.47 3.54
C LEU A 138 -13.78 1.72 2.20
N PHE A 139 -12.67 1.01 1.99
CA PHE A 139 -11.84 1.12 0.80
C PHE A 139 -12.16 0.03 -0.22
N SER A 140 -11.72 0.21 -1.45
CA SER A 140 -11.79 -0.82 -2.49
C SER A 140 -11.03 -2.07 -2.07
N LYS A 141 -11.50 -3.23 -2.53
CA LYS A 141 -10.85 -4.52 -2.25
C LYS A 141 -9.40 -4.53 -2.74
N ILE A 142 -8.49 -4.98 -1.87
CA ILE A 142 -7.06 -5.11 -2.16
C ILE A 142 -6.56 -6.51 -1.74
N SER A 143 -5.33 -6.86 -2.18
CA SER A 143 -4.62 -8.02 -1.62
C SER A 143 -3.73 -7.59 -0.45
N VAL A 144 -3.73 -8.38 0.63
CA VAL A 144 -2.96 -8.12 1.86
C VAL A 144 -1.81 -9.11 2.08
N VAL A 145 -1.71 -10.14 1.22
CA VAL A 145 -0.62 -11.14 1.24
C VAL A 145 -0.17 -11.51 -0.18
N GLY A 146 0.88 -12.30 -0.29
CA GLY A 146 1.37 -12.84 -1.56
C GLY A 146 2.07 -11.81 -2.46
N LYS A 147 2.20 -12.16 -3.75
CA LYS A 147 2.92 -11.33 -4.74
C LYS A 147 2.20 -10.01 -5.03
N ASP A 148 0.89 -10.03 -4.97
CA ASP A 148 0.01 -8.90 -5.30
C ASP A 148 -0.32 -8.03 -4.07
N LYS A 149 0.35 -8.29 -2.93
CA LYS A 149 0.19 -7.53 -1.69
C LYS A 149 0.32 -6.02 -1.95
N HIS A 150 -0.70 -5.27 -1.56
CA HIS A 150 -0.74 -3.82 -1.73
C HIS A 150 0.41 -3.12 -0.98
N PRO A 151 1.01 -2.04 -1.51
CA PRO A 151 2.11 -1.31 -0.86
C PRO A 151 1.84 -0.88 0.57
N LEU A 152 0.62 -0.45 0.92
CA LEU A 152 0.21 -0.17 2.30
C LEU A 152 0.44 -1.38 3.21
N TYR A 153 0.03 -2.58 2.78
CA TYR A 153 0.22 -3.79 3.58
C TYR A 153 1.68 -4.28 3.57
N ARG A 154 2.48 -3.96 2.54
CA ARG A 154 3.95 -4.13 2.62
C ARG A 154 4.54 -3.27 3.72
N TYR A 155 4.16 -1.99 3.78
CA TYR A 155 4.58 -1.11 4.87
C TYR A 155 4.19 -1.67 6.24
N LEU A 156 2.92 -2.02 6.45
CA LEU A 156 2.42 -2.54 7.73
C LEU A 156 3.13 -3.81 8.17
N THR A 157 3.45 -4.71 7.23
CA THR A 157 3.98 -6.06 7.53
C THR A 157 5.51 -6.17 7.49
N GLU A 158 6.21 -5.21 6.87
CA GLU A 158 7.66 -5.31 6.62
C GLU A 158 8.45 -4.11 7.16
N GLN A 159 7.83 -2.94 7.27
CA GLN A 159 8.53 -1.69 7.57
C GLN A 159 8.04 -1.00 8.85
N SER A 160 6.89 -1.39 9.38
CA SER A 160 6.38 -0.84 10.63
C SER A 160 7.09 -1.40 11.86
N ALA A 161 6.86 -0.80 13.03
CA ALA A 161 7.37 -1.31 14.30
C ALA A 161 6.79 -2.68 14.70
N PHE A 162 5.75 -3.16 14.01
CA PHE A 162 5.07 -4.44 14.26
C PHE A 162 5.09 -5.34 13.03
N PRO A 163 6.27 -5.79 12.57
CA PRO A 163 6.41 -6.59 11.36
C PRO A 163 5.77 -7.97 11.51
N GLY A 164 5.69 -8.67 10.39
CA GLY A 164 5.13 -10.00 10.29
C GLY A 164 3.85 -10.03 9.47
N ARG A 165 3.63 -11.17 8.79
CA ARG A 165 2.52 -11.34 7.84
C ARG A 165 1.16 -11.11 8.48
N VAL A 166 0.17 -10.74 7.65
CA VAL A 166 -1.25 -10.86 7.99
C VAL A 166 -1.57 -12.35 8.07
N THR A 167 -2.22 -12.78 9.14
CA THR A 167 -2.47 -14.20 9.40
C THR A 167 -3.88 -14.66 9.02
N TRP A 168 -4.87 -13.76 9.04
CA TRP A 168 -6.26 -14.04 8.67
C TRP A 168 -7.04 -12.74 8.43
N ASN A 169 -8.31 -12.85 8.03
CA ASN A 169 -9.25 -11.72 7.98
C ASN A 169 -9.45 -11.11 9.36
N PHE A 170 -9.61 -9.79 9.41
CA PHE A 170 -9.76 -8.98 10.62
C PHE A 170 -8.46 -8.84 11.45
N GLN A 171 -7.28 -8.94 10.82
CA GLN A 171 -6.04 -8.47 11.43
C GLN A 171 -6.09 -6.95 11.58
N LYS A 172 -5.74 -6.45 12.75
CA LYS A 172 -5.84 -5.03 13.06
C LYS A 172 -4.49 -4.41 13.36
N TYR A 173 -4.32 -3.14 12.93
CA TYR A 173 -3.15 -2.31 13.23
C TYR A 173 -3.63 -0.98 13.80
N LEU A 174 -3.16 -0.63 14.99
CA LEU A 174 -3.41 0.67 15.60
C LEU A 174 -2.29 1.63 15.22
N VAL A 175 -2.66 2.84 14.82
CA VAL A 175 -1.75 3.89 14.34
C VAL A 175 -1.98 5.14 15.16
N ASP A 176 -0.92 5.79 15.59
CA ASP A 176 -0.99 7.04 16.36
C ASP A 176 -1.29 8.25 15.45
N ARG A 177 -1.48 9.43 16.08
CA ARG A 177 -1.77 10.70 15.38
C ARG A 177 -0.67 11.14 14.43
N SER A 178 0.55 10.63 14.60
CA SER A 178 1.71 10.92 13.76
C SER A 178 1.82 9.96 12.58
N GLY A 179 1.01 8.87 12.53
CA GLY A 179 1.00 7.88 11.47
C GLY A 179 1.94 6.70 11.70
N HIS A 180 2.44 6.52 12.92
CA HIS A 180 3.24 5.36 13.29
C HIS A 180 2.35 4.22 13.79
N VAL A 181 2.65 3.01 13.35
CA VAL A 181 1.99 1.81 13.88
C VAL A 181 2.46 1.59 15.31
N ILE A 182 1.52 1.54 16.27
CA ILE A 182 1.77 1.38 17.69
C ILE A 182 1.19 0.09 18.27
N GLY A 183 0.43 -0.66 17.49
CA GLY A 183 -0.13 -1.96 17.89
C GLY A 183 -0.51 -2.82 16.69
N LYS A 184 -0.47 -4.14 16.89
CA LYS A 184 -0.94 -5.17 15.96
C LYS A 184 -1.69 -6.21 16.77
N TYR A 185 -2.91 -6.53 16.37
CA TYR A 185 -3.79 -7.42 17.15
C TYR A 185 -4.28 -8.58 16.30
N ASP A 186 -4.40 -9.74 16.92
CA ASP A 186 -4.80 -10.95 16.24
C ASP A 186 -6.18 -10.85 15.58
N PRO A 187 -6.40 -11.58 14.48
CA PRO A 187 -7.67 -11.57 13.75
C PRO A 187 -8.89 -11.86 14.61
N GLY A 188 -8.79 -12.84 15.52
CA GLY A 188 -9.87 -13.23 16.42
C GLY A 188 -10.09 -12.33 17.63
N MET A 189 -9.18 -11.37 17.89
CA MET A 189 -9.33 -10.47 19.02
C MET A 189 -10.48 -9.48 18.77
N ASN A 190 -11.45 -9.45 19.70
CA ASN A 190 -12.58 -8.54 19.61
C ASN A 190 -12.09 -7.09 19.63
N PRO A 191 -12.57 -6.21 18.72
CA PRO A 191 -12.21 -4.78 18.72
C PRO A 191 -12.44 -4.09 20.06
N LEU A 192 -13.50 -4.47 20.78
CA LEU A 192 -13.86 -3.90 22.09
C LEU A 192 -13.15 -4.58 23.27
N SER A 193 -12.16 -5.45 23.00
CA SER A 193 -11.35 -6.04 24.08
C SER A 193 -10.66 -4.98 24.92
N SER A 194 -10.48 -5.25 26.22
CA SER A 194 -9.81 -4.31 27.13
C SER A 194 -8.41 -3.92 26.65
N THR A 195 -7.69 -4.82 25.97
CA THR A 195 -6.36 -4.56 25.41
C THR A 195 -6.43 -3.49 24.32
N ILE A 196 -7.27 -3.68 23.29
CA ILE A 196 -7.37 -2.70 22.17
C ILE A 196 -7.91 -1.37 22.68
N VAL A 197 -8.93 -1.40 23.55
CA VAL A 197 -9.52 -0.19 24.11
C VAL A 197 -8.48 0.60 24.93
N ALA A 198 -7.69 -0.07 25.78
CA ALA A 198 -6.67 0.59 26.58
C ALA A 198 -5.58 1.26 25.71
N ASP A 199 -5.11 0.55 24.67
CA ASP A 199 -4.11 1.10 23.74
C ASP A 199 -4.69 2.28 22.92
N LEU A 200 -5.95 2.17 22.47
CA LEU A 200 -6.66 3.25 21.79
C LEU A 200 -6.81 4.49 22.71
N GLU A 201 -7.27 4.31 23.94
CA GLU A 201 -7.43 5.40 24.91
C GLU A 201 -6.09 6.10 25.18
N LYS A 202 -5.02 5.34 25.34
CA LYS A 202 -3.66 5.87 25.50
C LYS A 202 -3.23 6.68 24.26
N ALA A 203 -3.49 6.18 23.07
CA ALA A 203 -3.16 6.90 21.82
C ALA A 203 -3.98 8.17 21.65
N LEU A 204 -5.26 8.17 22.04
CA LEU A 204 -6.13 9.34 21.98
C LEU A 204 -5.74 10.42 22.99
N ALA A 205 -5.17 10.03 24.13
CA ALA A 205 -4.70 10.97 25.19
C ALA A 205 -3.32 11.57 24.85
N ALA A 206 -2.56 10.97 23.96
CA ALA A 206 -1.27 11.50 23.50
C ALA A 206 -1.48 12.71 22.60
N SER A 207 -0.79 13.82 22.92
CA SER A 207 -0.83 15.11 22.21
C SER A 207 0.06 15.08 20.97
#